data_7b664a8214523afd5d3212ecc7e2be87
#
_entry.id   7b664a8214523afd5d3212ecc7e2be87
#
_cell.length_a   1.000
_cell.length_b   1.000
_cell.length_c   1.000
_cell.angle_alpha   90.00
_cell.angle_beta   90.00
_cell.angle_gamma   90.00
#
_symmetry.space_group_name_H-M   'P 1'
#
loop_
_entity.id
_entity.type
_entity.pdbx_description
1 polymer ?
#
loop_
_entity_poly.entity_id
_entity_poly.type
_entity_poly.pdbx_seq_one_letter_code
_entity_poly.pdbx_strand_id
1 'polypeptide(L)'
;MDLIKIGKYIAFKRKEQGLTQKQLAEKLNMSDKSVSKWERGICLPDVSVYLELCKILDISINEFLAGEDIPKETIEQKAEENIIQITKDNKNKQKYLKKIIRLLIVMLVVFIFITSIFIYKKLTQPQNYIEPYLEKSTEMQTANMLSNHPGDILLFHYNSKKDFDSLTMYLTQYQKGKKISDKEICTFYNNPSKGTNTGNIALVVDYEASTLKIIDAFEDGYYVAKDISFIENISNYDVWDYNQIEEKTSIKYSKKQMLVALSYGKNHVTSLPIKELETNKKIKNDYTCIFSIKFK
;
A
#
# COMPACT_ATOMS: atom_id res chain seq x y z
N MET A 1 -2.86 44.62 -14.52
CA MET A 1 -1.67 45.51 -14.36
C MET A 1 -0.60 45.01 -15.28
N ASP A 2 -0.09 45.90 -16.15
CA ASP A 2 0.94 45.52 -17.15
C ASP A 2 2.34 45.80 -16.58
N LEU A 3 2.97 44.73 -16.08
CA LEU A 3 4.30 44.82 -15.45
C LEU A 3 5.41 45.27 -16.41
N ILE A 4 5.28 44.93 -17.68
CA ILE A 4 6.27 45.30 -18.71
C ILE A 4 6.17 46.81 -18.98
N LYS A 5 4.97 47.35 -19.08
CA LYS A 5 4.73 48.79 -19.26
C LYS A 5 5.27 49.59 -18.09
N ILE A 6 4.95 49.16 -16.84
CA ILE A 6 5.42 49.79 -15.62
C ILE A 6 6.95 49.75 -15.53
N GLY A 7 7.55 48.58 -15.81
CA GLY A 7 9.01 48.44 -15.78
C GLY A 7 9.74 49.36 -16.77
N LYS A 8 9.22 49.43 -18.00
CA LYS A 8 9.75 50.39 -19.01
C LYS A 8 9.61 51.84 -18.55
N TYR A 9 8.51 52.17 -17.88
CA TYR A 9 8.27 53.50 -17.38
C TYR A 9 9.21 53.86 -16.23
N ILE A 10 9.47 52.94 -15.30
CA ILE A 10 10.50 53.13 -14.27
C ILE A 10 11.85 53.39 -14.91
N ALA A 11 12.25 52.57 -15.89
CA ALA A 11 13.53 52.72 -16.61
C ALA A 11 13.65 54.07 -17.33
N PHE A 12 12.56 54.51 -17.95
CA PHE A 12 12.47 55.79 -18.64
C PHE A 12 12.65 56.96 -17.67
N LYS A 13 11.84 57.00 -16.61
CA LYS A 13 11.90 58.07 -15.60
C LYS A 13 13.23 58.08 -14.83
N ARG A 14 13.82 56.94 -14.53
CA ARG A 14 15.15 56.86 -13.94
C ARG A 14 16.21 57.53 -14.83
N LYS A 15 16.16 57.26 -16.14
CA LYS A 15 17.09 57.84 -17.08
C LYS A 15 16.87 59.37 -17.24
N GLU A 16 15.63 59.86 -17.19
CA GLU A 16 15.32 61.29 -17.15
C GLU A 16 15.96 61.94 -15.92
N GLN A 17 16.00 61.29 -14.78
CA GLN A 17 16.65 61.75 -13.57
C GLN A 17 18.21 61.58 -13.59
N GLY A 18 18.77 61.10 -14.74
CA GLY A 18 20.24 60.90 -14.89
C GLY A 18 20.79 59.75 -13.99
N LEU A 19 19.98 58.86 -13.46
CA LEU A 19 20.40 57.81 -12.54
C LEU A 19 20.74 56.52 -13.29
N THR A 20 21.78 55.81 -12.85
CA THR A 20 22.02 54.41 -13.17
C THR A 20 21.13 53.49 -12.33
N GLN A 21 20.94 52.22 -12.71
CA GLN A 21 20.20 51.24 -11.90
C GLN A 21 20.82 51.11 -10.50
N LYS A 22 22.16 51.12 -10.39
CA LYS A 22 22.87 51.01 -9.15
C LYS A 22 22.62 52.22 -8.24
N GLN A 23 22.65 53.43 -8.79
CA GLN A 23 22.37 54.67 -8.05
C GLN A 23 20.92 54.77 -7.55
N LEU A 24 19.95 54.29 -8.36
CA LEU A 24 18.56 54.19 -7.92
C LEU A 24 18.42 53.19 -6.78
N ALA A 25 19.08 52.03 -6.90
CA ALA A 25 19.08 50.98 -5.87
C ALA A 25 19.68 51.47 -4.56
N GLU A 26 20.82 52.16 -4.62
CA GLU A 26 21.50 52.78 -3.44
C GLU A 26 20.56 53.76 -2.73
N LYS A 27 19.88 54.65 -3.48
CA LYS A 27 18.92 55.62 -2.92
C LYS A 27 17.72 54.95 -2.21
N LEU A 28 17.33 53.75 -2.66
CA LEU A 28 16.22 52.98 -2.11
C LEU A 28 16.65 51.93 -1.07
N ASN A 29 17.93 51.83 -0.73
CA ASN A 29 18.50 50.75 0.10
C ASN A 29 18.19 49.35 -0.44
N MET A 30 18.22 49.21 -1.76
CA MET A 30 17.88 47.94 -2.44
C MET A 30 19.08 47.44 -3.26
N SER A 31 19.00 46.22 -3.80
CA SER A 31 19.99 45.69 -4.72
C SER A 31 19.76 46.20 -6.14
N ASP A 32 20.84 46.40 -6.90
CA ASP A 32 20.78 46.69 -8.36
C ASP A 32 20.01 45.62 -9.15
N LYS A 33 20.13 44.37 -8.71
CA LYS A 33 19.35 43.24 -9.27
C LYS A 33 17.84 43.40 -9.07
N SER A 34 17.42 44.01 -7.95
CA SER A 34 16.02 44.31 -7.69
C SER A 34 15.49 45.34 -8.71
N VAL A 35 16.19 46.46 -8.86
CA VAL A 35 15.82 47.49 -9.82
C VAL A 35 15.80 46.92 -11.26
N SER A 36 16.80 46.10 -11.60
CA SER A 36 16.83 45.44 -12.90
C SER A 36 15.62 44.51 -13.15
N LYS A 37 15.15 43.80 -12.13
CA LYS A 37 13.93 42.96 -12.24
C LYS A 37 12.67 43.82 -12.44
N TRP A 38 12.55 44.92 -11.74
CA TRP A 38 11.44 45.87 -11.91
C TRP A 38 11.39 46.45 -13.32
N GLU A 39 12.53 46.93 -13.82
CA GLU A 39 12.61 47.55 -15.17
C GLU A 39 12.33 46.55 -16.28
N ARG A 40 12.63 45.26 -16.09
CA ARG A 40 12.28 44.19 -17.03
C ARG A 40 10.84 43.69 -16.88
N GLY A 41 10.09 44.19 -15.92
CA GLY A 41 8.71 43.76 -15.69
C GLY A 41 8.58 42.37 -15.11
N ILE A 42 9.62 41.82 -14.46
CA ILE A 42 9.58 40.48 -13.81
C ILE A 42 8.74 40.54 -12.55
N CYS A 43 8.90 41.60 -11.76
CA CYS A 43 8.12 41.86 -10.55
C CYS A 43 8.01 43.33 -10.28
N LEU A 44 7.03 43.77 -9.50
CA LEU A 44 6.97 45.13 -8.92
C LEU A 44 7.87 45.25 -7.72
N PRO A 45 8.27 46.51 -7.35
CA PRO A 45 8.80 46.80 -6.04
C PRO A 45 7.81 46.37 -4.94
N ASP A 46 8.29 46.22 -3.73
CA ASP A 46 7.42 46.11 -2.55
C ASP A 46 6.66 47.41 -2.33
N VAL A 47 5.44 47.32 -1.84
CA VAL A 47 4.56 48.49 -1.60
C VAL A 47 5.22 49.51 -0.66
N SER A 48 6.05 49.05 0.28
CA SER A 48 6.81 49.91 1.20
C SER A 48 7.77 50.86 0.49
N VAL A 49 8.22 50.52 -0.72
CA VAL A 49 9.17 51.31 -1.51
C VAL A 49 8.49 52.28 -2.46
N TYR A 50 7.18 52.16 -2.68
CA TYR A 50 6.45 52.94 -3.71
C TYR A 50 6.61 54.47 -3.52
N LEU A 51 6.38 54.95 -2.31
CA LEU A 51 6.45 56.39 -2.02
C LEU A 51 7.83 56.98 -2.30
N GLU A 52 8.87 56.28 -1.86
CA GLU A 52 10.24 56.75 -2.02
C GLU A 52 10.70 56.62 -3.49
N LEU A 53 10.33 55.56 -4.19
CA LEU A 53 10.60 55.39 -5.61
C LEU A 53 9.93 56.52 -6.41
N CYS A 54 8.65 56.79 -6.17
CA CYS A 54 7.92 57.86 -6.86
C CYS A 54 8.52 59.23 -6.58
N LYS A 55 8.95 59.47 -5.36
CA LYS A 55 9.65 60.75 -5.00
C LYS A 55 10.99 60.92 -5.74
N ILE A 56 11.79 59.85 -5.84
CA ILE A 56 13.09 59.89 -6.56
C ILE A 56 12.91 60.08 -8.04
N LEU A 57 11.86 59.45 -8.61
CA LEU A 57 11.59 59.50 -10.04
C LEU A 57 10.75 60.70 -10.45
N ASP A 58 10.32 61.52 -9.51
CA ASP A 58 9.43 62.69 -9.68
C ASP A 58 8.14 62.35 -10.44
N ILE A 59 7.46 61.28 -9.96
CA ILE A 59 6.19 60.79 -10.51
C ILE A 59 5.17 60.57 -9.39
N SER A 60 3.89 60.57 -9.74
CA SER A 60 2.82 60.16 -8.82
C SER A 60 2.71 58.67 -8.77
N ILE A 61 2.10 58.12 -7.67
CA ILE A 61 1.78 56.71 -7.56
C ILE A 61 0.85 56.24 -8.70
N ASN A 62 -0.06 57.12 -9.15
CA ASN A 62 -0.99 56.78 -10.23
C ASN A 62 -0.24 56.64 -11.56
N GLU A 63 0.71 57.48 -11.86
CA GLU A 63 1.58 57.36 -13.05
C GLU A 63 2.46 56.11 -12.97
N PHE A 64 3.05 55.86 -11.82
CA PHE A 64 3.82 54.64 -11.56
C PHE A 64 2.98 53.38 -11.85
N LEU A 65 1.75 53.30 -11.31
CA LEU A 65 0.88 52.14 -11.49
C LEU A 65 0.28 52.05 -12.91
N ALA A 66 0.08 53.19 -13.58
CA ALA A 66 -0.36 53.25 -14.96
C ALA A 66 0.79 52.97 -15.96
N GLY A 67 2.05 53.17 -15.52
CA GLY A 67 3.23 53.04 -16.38
C GLY A 67 3.31 54.09 -17.49
N GLU A 68 2.76 55.30 -17.26
CA GLU A 68 2.71 56.43 -18.19
C GLU A 68 2.45 57.76 -17.47
N ASP A 69 2.83 58.86 -18.08
CA ASP A 69 2.48 60.20 -17.58
C ASP A 69 0.97 60.43 -17.70
N ILE A 70 0.33 60.95 -16.65
CA ILE A 70 -1.12 61.14 -16.57
C ILE A 70 -1.42 62.66 -16.58
N PRO A 71 -2.19 63.18 -17.55
CA PRO A 71 -2.68 64.54 -17.52
C PRO A 71 -3.51 64.80 -16.27
N LYS A 72 -3.37 65.96 -15.65
CA LYS A 72 -4.04 66.30 -14.38
C LYS A 72 -5.55 66.10 -14.38
N GLU A 73 -6.20 66.20 -15.56
CA GLU A 73 -7.64 66.02 -15.76
C GLU A 73 -8.13 64.58 -15.67
N THR A 74 -7.23 63.58 -15.76
CA THR A 74 -7.60 62.15 -15.78
C THR A 74 -7.11 61.39 -14.55
N ILE A 75 -6.54 62.08 -13.56
CA ILE A 75 -5.95 61.43 -12.38
C ILE A 75 -6.94 60.66 -11.54
N GLU A 76 -8.16 61.20 -11.32
CA GLU A 76 -9.20 60.53 -10.53
C GLU A 76 -9.69 59.24 -11.16
N GLN A 77 -9.95 59.25 -12.47
CA GLN A 77 -10.45 58.06 -13.18
C GLN A 77 -9.40 56.91 -13.18
N LYS A 78 -8.13 57.24 -13.41
CA LYS A 78 -7.06 56.23 -13.40
C LYS A 78 -6.74 55.73 -12.00
N ALA A 79 -6.94 56.53 -10.94
CA ALA A 79 -6.82 56.12 -9.57
C ALA A 79 -7.86 55.04 -9.20
N GLU A 80 -9.12 55.25 -9.60
CA GLU A 80 -10.19 54.26 -9.40
C GLU A 80 -9.92 52.92 -10.13
N GLU A 81 -9.51 53.01 -11.42
CA GLU A 81 -9.17 51.82 -12.21
C GLU A 81 -8.06 51.01 -11.57
N ASN A 82 -6.97 51.67 -11.13
CA ASN A 82 -5.86 51.00 -10.47
C ASN A 82 -6.26 50.30 -9.17
N ILE A 83 -7.11 50.93 -8.31
CA ILE A 83 -7.59 50.37 -7.08
C ILE A 83 -8.49 49.13 -7.38
N ILE A 84 -9.37 49.23 -8.37
CA ILE A 84 -10.24 48.12 -8.78
C ILE A 84 -9.39 46.94 -9.25
N GLN A 85 -8.32 47.18 -10.02
CA GLN A 85 -7.48 46.13 -10.60
C GLN A 85 -6.67 45.42 -9.49
N ILE A 86 -6.06 46.17 -8.57
CA ILE A 86 -5.33 45.62 -7.41
C ILE A 86 -6.27 44.75 -6.56
N THR A 87 -7.52 45.20 -6.36
CA THR A 87 -8.53 44.46 -5.58
C THR A 87 -8.94 43.16 -6.28
N LYS A 88 -9.11 43.14 -7.60
CA LYS A 88 -9.41 41.94 -8.40
C LYS A 88 -8.28 40.91 -8.34
N ASP A 89 -7.02 41.34 -8.50
CA ASP A 89 -5.85 40.47 -8.48
C ASP A 89 -5.68 39.82 -7.10
N ASN A 90 -5.88 40.55 -6.02
CA ASN A 90 -5.87 40.01 -4.67
C ASN A 90 -6.99 38.99 -4.43
N LYS A 91 -8.22 39.25 -4.90
CA LYS A 91 -9.32 38.27 -4.82
C LYS A 91 -9.02 37.00 -5.59
N ASN A 92 -8.40 37.09 -6.75
CA ASN A 92 -8.05 35.93 -7.56
C ASN A 92 -6.94 35.08 -6.89
N LYS A 93 -5.90 35.71 -6.33
CA LYS A 93 -4.87 35.03 -5.53
C LYS A 93 -5.47 34.32 -4.33
N GLN A 94 -6.38 34.97 -3.61
CA GLN A 94 -7.07 34.34 -2.45
C GLN A 94 -7.92 33.14 -2.88
N LYS A 95 -8.65 33.23 -4.01
CA LYS A 95 -9.42 32.10 -4.54
C LYS A 95 -8.52 30.91 -4.90
N TYR A 96 -7.38 31.17 -5.53
CA TYR A 96 -6.40 30.16 -5.89
C TYR A 96 -5.80 29.47 -4.63
N LEU A 97 -5.39 30.24 -3.65
CA LEU A 97 -4.89 29.70 -2.37
C LEU A 97 -5.94 28.84 -1.66
N LYS A 98 -7.20 29.29 -1.62
CA LYS A 98 -8.29 28.51 -1.04
C LYS A 98 -8.50 27.19 -1.80
N LYS A 99 -8.34 27.16 -3.13
CA LYS A 99 -8.39 25.91 -3.91
C LYS A 99 -7.27 24.95 -3.53
N ILE A 100 -6.02 25.45 -3.42
CA ILE A 100 -4.87 24.64 -3.02
C ILE A 100 -5.08 24.08 -1.62
N ILE A 101 -5.48 24.90 -0.67
CA ILE A 101 -5.73 24.46 0.71
C ILE A 101 -6.80 23.36 0.74
N ARG A 102 -7.90 23.51 0.00
CA ARG A 102 -8.94 22.46 -0.09
C ARG A 102 -8.37 21.15 -0.65
N LEU A 103 -7.57 21.23 -1.71
CA LEU A 103 -6.93 20.05 -2.30
C LEU A 103 -6.00 19.35 -1.30
N LEU A 104 -5.19 20.11 -0.57
CA LEU A 104 -4.30 19.57 0.47
C LEU A 104 -5.08 18.91 1.61
N ILE A 105 -6.19 19.50 2.03
CA ILE A 105 -7.06 18.91 3.06
C ILE A 105 -7.65 17.57 2.57
N VAL A 106 -8.13 17.50 1.33
CA VAL A 106 -8.65 16.26 0.75
C VAL A 106 -7.56 15.19 0.69
N MET A 107 -6.35 15.54 0.23
CA MET A 107 -5.22 14.60 0.22
C MET A 107 -4.87 14.10 1.64
N LEU A 108 -4.87 14.98 2.62
CA LEU A 108 -4.61 14.61 4.01
C LEU A 108 -5.66 13.63 4.54
N VAL A 109 -6.96 13.89 4.28
CA VAL A 109 -8.04 12.98 4.69
C VAL A 109 -7.89 11.61 4.04
N VAL A 110 -7.59 11.55 2.73
CA VAL A 110 -7.35 10.29 2.01
C VAL A 110 -6.15 9.56 2.61
N PHE A 111 -5.07 10.25 2.91
CA PHE A 111 -3.89 9.67 3.54
C PHE A 111 -4.21 9.07 4.93
N ILE A 112 -4.93 9.81 5.78
CA ILE A 112 -5.37 9.32 7.10
C ILE A 112 -6.27 8.09 6.94
N PHE A 113 -7.17 8.08 5.96
CA PHE A 113 -8.04 6.94 5.70
C PHE A 113 -7.25 5.69 5.29
N ILE A 114 -6.30 5.82 4.38
CA ILE A 114 -5.42 4.71 3.94
C ILE A 114 -4.59 4.18 5.11
N THR A 115 -3.97 5.08 5.89
CA THR A 115 -3.18 4.67 7.06
C THR A 115 -4.04 3.99 8.13
N SER A 116 -5.25 4.47 8.34
CA SER A 116 -6.22 3.85 9.27
C SER A 116 -6.58 2.42 8.84
N ILE A 117 -6.84 2.18 7.54
CA ILE A 117 -7.09 0.83 7.02
C ILE A 117 -5.87 -0.06 7.23
N PHE A 118 -4.67 0.44 6.97
CA PHE A 118 -3.44 -0.33 7.16
C PHE A 118 -3.22 -0.71 8.64
N ILE A 119 -3.40 0.24 9.54
CA ILE A 119 -3.30 0.02 10.99
C ILE A 119 -4.39 -0.98 11.45
N TYR A 120 -5.63 -0.81 10.99
CA TYR A 120 -6.73 -1.73 11.30
C TYR A 120 -6.40 -3.16 10.86
N LYS A 121 -5.94 -3.35 9.62
CA LYS A 121 -5.51 -4.67 9.11
C LYS A 121 -4.39 -5.27 9.97
N LYS A 122 -3.39 -4.48 10.36
CA LYS A 122 -2.28 -4.93 11.20
C LYS A 122 -2.73 -5.33 12.61
N LEU A 123 -3.64 -4.55 13.21
CA LEU A 123 -4.17 -4.83 14.56
C LEU A 123 -5.14 -6.02 14.60
N THR A 124 -5.84 -6.29 13.50
CA THR A 124 -6.79 -7.40 13.39
C THR A 124 -6.18 -8.72 12.93
N GLN A 125 -4.89 -8.72 12.54
CA GLN A 125 -4.21 -9.97 12.21
C GLN A 125 -4.10 -10.89 13.42
N PRO A 126 -4.40 -12.21 13.27
CA PRO A 126 -4.30 -13.15 14.35
C PRO A 126 -2.86 -13.24 14.84
N GLN A 127 -2.67 -13.25 16.16
CA GLN A 127 -1.36 -13.42 16.79
C GLN A 127 -0.95 -14.90 16.84
N ASN A 128 -1.95 -15.78 16.90
CA ASN A 128 -1.80 -17.23 16.81
C ASN A 128 -2.36 -17.65 15.48
N TYR A 129 -1.51 -18.11 14.58
CA TYR A 129 -1.92 -18.35 13.20
C TYR A 129 -1.16 -19.49 12.54
N ILE A 130 -1.78 -20.02 11.49
CA ILE A 130 -1.15 -20.83 10.47
C ILE A 130 -1.40 -20.19 9.12
N GLU A 131 -0.38 -20.14 8.28
CA GLU A 131 -0.44 -19.55 6.94
C GLU A 131 0.33 -20.40 5.94
N PRO A 132 -0.09 -20.48 4.68
CA PRO A 132 0.69 -21.12 3.63
C PRO A 132 1.86 -20.25 3.23
N TYR A 133 2.96 -20.86 2.80
CA TYR A 133 4.00 -20.12 2.11
C TYR A 133 3.53 -19.73 0.71
N LEU A 134 3.87 -18.51 0.31
CA LEU A 134 3.56 -18.04 -1.05
C LEU A 134 4.42 -18.79 -2.07
N GLU A 135 3.87 -19.14 -3.22
CA GLU A 135 4.59 -19.84 -4.30
C GLU A 135 5.89 -19.13 -4.72
N LYS A 136 5.91 -17.80 -4.62
CA LYS A 136 7.09 -16.96 -4.96
C LYS A 136 8.06 -16.77 -3.80
N SER A 137 7.80 -17.33 -2.62
CA SER A 137 8.73 -17.23 -1.49
C SER A 137 9.99 -18.05 -1.74
N THR A 138 11.12 -17.66 -1.14
CA THR A 138 12.39 -18.37 -1.27
C THR A 138 12.29 -19.80 -0.74
N GLU A 139 11.54 -19.99 0.36
CA GLU A 139 11.31 -21.28 0.99
C GLU A 139 10.57 -22.23 0.06
N MET A 140 9.49 -21.73 -0.58
CA MET A 140 8.70 -22.53 -1.51
C MET A 140 9.45 -22.86 -2.78
N GLN A 141 10.22 -21.90 -3.32
CA GLN A 141 11.10 -22.14 -4.46
C GLN A 141 12.17 -23.19 -4.14
N THR A 142 12.79 -23.11 -2.96
CA THR A 142 13.80 -24.09 -2.52
C THR A 142 13.16 -25.46 -2.35
N ALA A 143 11.97 -25.54 -1.73
CA ALA A 143 11.25 -26.80 -1.59
C ALA A 143 10.94 -27.44 -2.96
N ASN A 144 10.46 -26.66 -3.91
CA ASN A 144 10.15 -27.12 -5.27
C ASN A 144 11.40 -27.57 -6.04
N MET A 145 12.56 -26.97 -5.79
CA MET A 145 13.84 -27.43 -6.40
C MET A 145 14.29 -28.80 -5.87
N LEU A 146 13.88 -29.17 -4.67
CA LEU A 146 14.22 -30.42 -4.01
C LEU A 146 13.16 -31.52 -4.23
N SER A 147 12.00 -31.17 -4.80
CA SER A 147 10.93 -32.11 -5.13
C SER A 147 11.10 -32.66 -6.56
N ASN A 148 10.50 -33.78 -6.83
CA ASN A 148 10.50 -34.39 -8.17
C ASN A 148 9.59 -33.62 -9.14
N HIS A 149 8.49 -33.06 -8.62
CA HIS A 149 7.51 -32.28 -9.41
C HIS A 149 7.07 -31.02 -8.65
N PRO A 150 6.84 -29.90 -9.34
CA PRO A 150 6.24 -28.72 -8.73
C PRO A 150 4.85 -29.04 -8.16
N GLY A 151 4.60 -28.65 -6.91
CA GLY A 151 3.32 -28.92 -6.24
C GLY A 151 3.28 -30.17 -5.38
N ASP A 152 4.36 -30.98 -5.37
CA ASP A 152 4.47 -32.15 -4.47
C ASP A 152 4.62 -31.72 -3.00
N ILE A 153 5.04 -30.48 -2.74
CA ILE A 153 5.29 -29.98 -1.41
C ILE A 153 4.32 -28.83 -1.10
N LEU A 154 3.56 -29.00 -0.03
CA LEU A 154 2.67 -27.97 0.53
C LEU A 154 3.28 -27.53 1.86
N LEU A 155 3.67 -26.25 1.96
CA LEU A 155 4.42 -25.72 3.08
C LEU A 155 3.61 -24.67 3.83
N PHE A 156 3.56 -24.80 5.15
CA PHE A 156 2.83 -23.92 6.05
C PHE A 156 3.73 -23.44 7.18
N HIS A 157 3.55 -22.19 7.56
CA HIS A 157 4.15 -21.62 8.75
C HIS A 157 3.12 -21.48 9.84
N TYR A 158 3.43 -21.88 11.08
CA TYR A 158 2.59 -21.61 12.24
C TYR A 158 3.34 -20.79 13.30
N ASN A 159 2.60 -19.94 13.98
CA ASN A 159 3.08 -19.19 15.14
C ASN A 159 1.99 -19.19 16.21
N SER A 160 2.35 -19.62 17.39
CA SER A 160 1.48 -19.65 18.56
C SER A 160 2.13 -18.91 19.72
N LYS A 161 1.48 -17.86 20.22
CA LYS A 161 1.89 -17.21 21.48
C LYS A 161 1.41 -17.98 22.71
N LYS A 162 0.44 -18.86 22.51
CA LYS A 162 -0.09 -19.73 23.54
C LYS A 162 0.62 -21.08 23.47
N ASP A 163 1.05 -21.58 24.60
CA ASP A 163 1.62 -22.91 24.70
C ASP A 163 0.60 -23.98 24.28
N PHE A 164 1.10 -25.02 23.67
CA PHE A 164 0.36 -26.21 23.28
C PHE A 164 1.22 -27.45 23.48
N ASP A 165 0.57 -28.56 23.84
CA ASP A 165 1.28 -29.80 24.17
C ASP A 165 1.58 -30.65 22.94
N SER A 166 0.72 -30.58 21.93
CA SER A 166 0.86 -31.38 20.72
C SER A 166 0.16 -30.78 19.51
N LEU A 167 0.72 -31.11 18.36
CA LEU A 167 0.17 -30.85 17.04
C LEU A 167 -0.21 -32.19 16.41
N THR A 168 -1.50 -32.39 16.18
CA THR A 168 -2.03 -33.64 15.65
C THR A 168 -2.60 -33.44 14.25
N MET A 169 -2.21 -34.29 13.33
CA MET A 169 -2.75 -34.30 11.96
C MET A 169 -3.82 -35.35 11.79
N TYR A 170 -4.87 -35.01 11.07
CA TYR A 170 -6.02 -35.89 10.78
C TYR A 170 -6.24 -36.03 9.28
N LEU A 171 -6.66 -37.20 8.87
CA LEU A 171 -7.13 -37.48 7.51
C LEU A 171 -8.61 -37.80 7.56
N THR A 172 -9.42 -36.97 6.91
CA THR A 172 -10.84 -37.23 6.71
C THR A 172 -11.06 -37.55 5.23
N GLN A 173 -11.71 -38.69 4.94
CA GLN A 173 -11.91 -39.17 3.59
C GLN A 173 -13.40 -39.20 3.26
N TYR A 174 -13.71 -38.76 2.04
CA TYR A 174 -15.06 -38.76 1.49
C TYR A 174 -15.06 -39.51 0.17
N GLN A 175 -16.08 -40.30 -0.06
CA GLN A 175 -16.36 -40.96 -1.32
C GLN A 175 -17.77 -40.60 -1.81
N LYS A 176 -17.86 -40.00 -3.01
CA LYS A 176 -19.12 -39.49 -3.56
C LYS A 176 -19.93 -38.66 -2.57
N GLY A 177 -19.21 -37.79 -1.83
CA GLY A 177 -19.78 -36.88 -0.84
C GLY A 177 -20.14 -37.48 0.50
N LYS A 178 -19.97 -38.81 0.71
CA LYS A 178 -20.18 -39.46 1.99
C LYS A 178 -18.85 -39.60 2.73
N LYS A 179 -18.82 -39.22 3.99
CA LYS A 179 -17.66 -39.44 4.86
C LYS A 179 -17.50 -40.93 5.11
N ILE A 180 -16.32 -41.46 4.77
CA ILE A 180 -15.99 -42.88 4.92
C ILE A 180 -14.97 -43.14 6.02
N SER A 181 -14.11 -42.14 6.33
CA SER A 181 -13.07 -42.26 7.33
C SER A 181 -12.77 -40.89 7.97
N ASP A 182 -12.31 -40.95 9.23
CA ASP A 182 -11.79 -39.77 9.96
C ASP A 182 -10.82 -40.27 11.03
N LYS A 183 -9.55 -40.33 10.68
CA LYS A 183 -8.52 -40.91 11.52
C LYS A 183 -7.42 -39.90 11.86
N GLU A 184 -6.86 -40.06 13.04
CA GLU A 184 -5.58 -39.45 13.42
C GLU A 184 -4.46 -40.17 12.65
N ILE A 185 -3.56 -39.41 12.03
CA ILE A 185 -2.48 -39.97 11.21
C ILE A 185 -1.11 -39.82 11.86
N CYS A 186 -0.87 -38.71 12.56
CA CYS A 186 0.32 -38.54 13.37
C CYS A 186 0.10 -37.46 14.45
N THR A 187 0.89 -37.53 15.51
CA THR A 187 0.95 -36.51 16.55
C THR A 187 2.40 -36.15 16.84
N PHE A 188 2.71 -34.89 16.74
CA PHE A 188 3.99 -34.33 17.12
C PHE A 188 3.84 -33.64 18.48
N TYR A 189 4.68 -34.05 19.44
CA TYR A 189 4.65 -33.50 20.78
C TYR A 189 5.53 -32.25 20.84
N ASN A 190 4.94 -31.18 21.32
CA ASN A 190 5.66 -29.92 21.52
C ASN A 190 6.41 -29.97 22.87
N ASN A 191 7.50 -29.24 22.96
CA ASN A 191 8.20 -29.01 24.21
C ASN A 191 8.19 -27.50 24.52
N PRO A 192 7.17 -27.01 25.26
CA PRO A 192 7.03 -25.58 25.55
C PRO A 192 8.26 -24.96 26.24
N SER A 193 9.00 -25.77 27.03
CA SER A 193 10.21 -25.30 27.72
C SER A 193 11.37 -24.96 26.79
N LYS A 194 11.29 -25.38 25.51
CA LYS A 194 12.27 -25.06 24.46
C LYS A 194 11.84 -23.91 23.56
N GLY A 195 10.73 -23.25 23.85
CA GLY A 195 10.25 -22.12 23.03
C GLY A 195 9.74 -22.48 21.62
N THR A 196 9.38 -23.75 21.38
CA THR A 196 9.00 -24.29 20.08
C THR A 196 7.55 -23.98 19.65
N ASN A 197 7.05 -22.79 19.99
CA ASN A 197 5.68 -22.39 19.66
C ASN A 197 5.54 -21.85 18.23
N THR A 198 6.60 -21.90 17.44
CA THR A 198 6.61 -21.52 16.03
C THR A 198 7.33 -22.60 15.22
N GLY A 199 6.85 -22.85 14.02
CA GLY A 199 7.44 -23.89 13.18
C GLY A 199 6.84 -23.91 11.77
N ASN A 200 7.29 -24.90 11.01
CA ASN A 200 6.87 -25.11 9.62
C ASN A 200 6.37 -26.55 9.45
N ILE A 201 5.22 -26.70 8.82
CA ILE A 201 4.65 -27.98 8.47
C ILE A 201 4.79 -28.16 6.96
N ALA A 202 5.47 -29.24 6.55
CA ALA A 202 5.52 -29.63 5.16
C ALA A 202 4.71 -30.92 4.96
N LEU A 203 3.83 -30.89 3.97
CA LEU A 203 3.13 -32.06 3.43
C LEU A 203 3.80 -32.38 2.10
N VAL A 204 4.55 -33.47 2.04
CA VAL A 204 5.20 -33.95 0.81
C VAL A 204 4.35 -35.08 0.27
N VAL A 205 3.69 -34.82 -0.86
CA VAL A 205 2.69 -35.71 -1.46
C VAL A 205 3.36 -36.47 -2.62
N ASP A 206 3.30 -37.79 -2.56
CA ASP A 206 3.59 -38.64 -3.71
C ASP A 206 2.26 -39.04 -4.34
N TYR A 207 1.94 -38.39 -5.44
CA TYR A 207 0.67 -38.61 -6.13
C TYR A 207 0.62 -39.98 -6.84
N GLU A 208 1.77 -40.53 -7.25
CA GLU A 208 1.84 -41.84 -7.92
C GLU A 208 1.69 -42.98 -6.90
N ALA A 209 2.42 -42.89 -5.81
CA ALA A 209 2.34 -43.91 -4.73
C ALA A 209 1.16 -43.71 -3.80
N SER A 210 0.42 -42.59 -3.90
CA SER A 210 -0.67 -42.23 -2.98
C SER A 210 -0.21 -42.17 -1.50
N THR A 211 1.01 -41.74 -1.29
CA THR A 211 1.59 -41.64 0.04
C THR A 211 1.92 -40.20 0.39
N LEU A 212 1.95 -39.92 1.68
CA LEU A 212 2.21 -38.63 2.27
C LEU A 212 3.32 -38.74 3.31
N LYS A 213 4.26 -37.83 3.24
CA LYS A 213 5.22 -37.57 4.30
C LYS A 213 4.89 -36.22 4.95
N ILE A 214 4.77 -36.22 6.26
CA ILE A 214 4.51 -34.99 7.03
C ILE A 214 5.75 -34.66 7.85
N ILE A 215 6.19 -33.42 7.75
CA ILE A 215 7.34 -32.91 8.50
C ILE A 215 6.86 -31.72 9.33
N ASP A 216 7.14 -31.73 10.62
CA ASP A 216 7.02 -30.57 11.52
C ASP A 216 8.44 -30.13 11.88
N ALA A 217 8.85 -28.97 11.39
CA ALA A 217 10.19 -28.42 11.57
C ALA A 217 10.11 -27.15 12.44
N PHE A 218 10.97 -27.08 13.46
CA PHE A 218 11.09 -25.99 14.41
C PHE A 218 12.58 -25.64 14.61
N GLU A 219 12.87 -24.60 15.38
CA GLU A 219 14.22 -24.01 15.49
C GLU A 219 15.32 -25.06 15.83
N ASP A 220 15.04 -25.98 16.76
CA ASP A 220 16.02 -26.94 17.26
C ASP A 220 15.93 -28.33 16.62
N GLY A 221 15.08 -28.53 15.60
CA GLY A 221 14.94 -29.84 14.98
C GLY A 221 13.67 -30.04 14.16
N TYR A 222 13.37 -31.31 13.92
CA TYR A 222 12.17 -31.67 13.16
C TYR A 222 11.65 -33.06 13.54
N TYR A 223 10.36 -33.26 13.39
CA TYR A 223 9.70 -34.58 13.42
C TYR A 223 9.23 -34.98 12.04
N VAL A 224 9.24 -36.28 11.75
CA VAL A 224 8.82 -36.81 10.46
C VAL A 224 7.89 -38.01 10.66
N ALA A 225 6.71 -37.94 10.03
CA ALA A 225 5.85 -39.09 9.79
C ALA A 225 5.90 -39.45 8.29
N LYS A 226 6.15 -40.71 7.96
CA LYS A 226 6.34 -41.20 6.60
C LYS A 226 5.34 -42.27 6.21
N ASP A 227 5.23 -42.49 4.90
CA ASP A 227 4.48 -43.62 4.31
C ASP A 227 3.02 -43.67 4.73
N ILE A 228 2.40 -42.49 4.86
CA ILE A 228 0.98 -42.37 5.18
C ILE A 228 0.17 -42.53 3.91
N SER A 229 -0.43 -43.73 3.71
CA SER A 229 -1.35 -43.93 2.59
C SER A 229 -2.65 -43.15 2.83
N PHE A 230 -3.08 -42.39 1.83
CA PHE A 230 -4.27 -41.55 1.91
C PHE A 230 -5.38 -41.91 0.90
N ILE A 231 -5.10 -42.76 -0.07
CA ILE A 231 -6.08 -43.29 -1.02
C ILE A 231 -5.69 -44.69 -1.43
N GLU A 232 -6.66 -45.58 -1.55
CA GLU A 232 -6.47 -46.91 -2.13
C GLU A 232 -6.87 -46.87 -3.61
N ASN A 233 -6.07 -47.52 -4.45
CA ASN A 233 -6.31 -47.63 -5.90
C ASN A 233 -6.49 -46.31 -6.63
N ILE A 234 -5.49 -45.42 -6.52
CA ILE A 234 -5.48 -44.12 -7.20
C ILE A 234 -5.67 -44.23 -8.71
N SER A 235 -5.26 -45.35 -9.31
CA SER A 235 -5.42 -45.62 -10.75
C SER A 235 -6.90 -45.62 -11.23
N ASN A 236 -7.85 -45.59 -10.30
CA ASN A 236 -9.29 -45.45 -10.64
C ASN A 236 -9.68 -43.99 -10.98
N TYR A 237 -8.78 -43.04 -10.85
CA TYR A 237 -9.05 -41.63 -11.05
C TYR A 237 -8.05 -41.02 -12.04
N ASP A 238 -8.58 -40.31 -13.05
CA ASP A 238 -7.77 -39.75 -14.15
C ASP A 238 -7.45 -38.25 -13.92
N VAL A 239 -8.22 -37.60 -13.05
CA VAL A 239 -8.12 -36.17 -12.77
C VAL A 239 -8.05 -35.91 -11.27
N TRP A 240 -7.15 -35.08 -10.87
CA TRP A 240 -7.02 -34.65 -9.48
C TRP A 240 -6.76 -33.15 -9.38
N ASP A 241 -7.10 -32.56 -8.24
CA ASP A 241 -6.83 -31.18 -7.91
C ASP A 241 -6.68 -31.03 -6.40
N TYR A 242 -6.00 -29.98 -5.96
CA TYR A 242 -5.88 -29.69 -4.55
C TYR A 242 -6.25 -28.25 -4.23
N ASN A 243 -6.72 -28.05 -3.01
CA ASN A 243 -6.91 -26.74 -2.41
C ASN A 243 -6.27 -26.71 -1.04
N GLN A 244 -5.70 -25.57 -0.69
CA GLN A 244 -5.13 -25.32 0.63
C GLN A 244 -5.69 -24.02 1.20
N ILE A 245 -5.43 -23.75 2.49
CA ILE A 245 -5.71 -22.43 3.04
C ILE A 245 -4.96 -21.39 2.22
N GLU A 246 -5.63 -20.30 1.85
CA GLU A 246 -5.07 -19.27 0.96
C GLU A 246 -4.42 -18.12 1.73
N GLU A 247 -4.79 -17.96 3.00
CA GLU A 247 -4.37 -16.82 3.81
C GLU A 247 -4.11 -17.20 5.26
N LYS A 248 -3.48 -16.29 5.97
CA LYS A 248 -3.25 -16.37 7.41
C LYS A 248 -4.54 -16.64 8.17
N THR A 249 -4.60 -17.79 8.84
CA THR A 249 -5.78 -18.29 9.54
C THR A 249 -5.49 -18.43 11.03
N SER A 250 -6.42 -17.97 11.88
CA SER A 250 -6.28 -18.11 13.35
C SER A 250 -6.25 -19.56 13.78
N ILE A 251 -5.32 -19.92 14.68
CA ILE A 251 -5.29 -21.23 15.33
C ILE A 251 -6.49 -21.34 16.27
N LYS A 252 -7.33 -22.36 16.06
CA LYS A 252 -8.46 -22.73 16.93
C LYS A 252 -8.05 -23.92 17.78
N TYR A 253 -7.51 -23.65 18.97
CA TYR A 253 -7.04 -24.69 19.87
C TYR A 253 -8.12 -25.73 20.17
N SER A 254 -7.71 -26.98 20.30
CA SER A 254 -8.57 -28.13 20.55
C SER A 254 -9.66 -28.41 19.49
N LYS A 255 -9.63 -27.72 18.34
CA LYS A 255 -10.52 -27.96 17.19
C LYS A 255 -9.71 -28.36 15.96
N LYS A 256 -10.27 -29.25 15.14
CA LYS A 256 -9.71 -29.57 13.83
C LYS A 256 -9.89 -28.38 12.89
N GLN A 257 -8.84 -28.02 12.19
CA GLN A 257 -8.84 -26.99 11.14
C GLN A 257 -8.33 -27.60 9.84
N MET A 258 -9.07 -27.45 8.77
CA MET A 258 -8.66 -27.94 7.46
C MET A 258 -7.46 -27.14 6.96
N LEU A 259 -6.44 -27.84 6.44
CA LEU A 259 -5.27 -27.23 5.79
C LEU A 259 -5.30 -27.45 4.28
N VAL A 260 -5.54 -28.70 3.88
CA VAL A 260 -5.47 -29.14 2.49
C VAL A 260 -6.62 -30.09 2.19
N ALA A 261 -7.18 -29.99 1.00
CA ALA A 261 -8.11 -30.95 0.43
C ALA A 261 -7.57 -31.42 -0.92
N LEU A 262 -7.34 -32.73 -1.06
CA LEU A 262 -7.02 -33.39 -2.31
C LEU A 262 -8.30 -34.01 -2.86
N SER A 263 -8.66 -33.68 -4.09
CA SER A 263 -9.88 -34.15 -4.75
C SER A 263 -9.55 -34.95 -6.00
N TYR A 264 -10.24 -36.04 -6.20
CA TYR A 264 -10.03 -36.98 -7.28
C TYR A 264 -11.35 -37.28 -8.00
N GLY A 265 -11.28 -37.45 -9.31
CA GLY A 265 -12.42 -37.78 -10.15
C GLY A 265 -12.02 -38.56 -11.39
N LYS A 266 -12.98 -39.27 -12.00
CA LYS A 266 -12.74 -39.99 -13.27
C LYS A 266 -12.66 -39.08 -14.48
N ASN A 267 -13.55 -38.09 -14.56
CA ASN A 267 -13.65 -37.20 -15.71
C ASN A 267 -13.45 -35.73 -15.35
N HIS A 268 -13.82 -35.34 -14.16
CA HIS A 268 -13.73 -33.96 -13.68
C HIS A 268 -13.60 -33.89 -12.16
N VAL A 269 -13.03 -32.82 -11.67
CA VAL A 269 -12.94 -32.47 -10.25
C VAL A 269 -13.52 -31.08 -10.08
N THR A 270 -14.29 -30.90 -9.03
CA THR A 270 -14.74 -29.58 -8.60
C THR A 270 -13.80 -29.10 -7.51
N SER A 271 -13.04 -28.07 -7.81
CA SER A 271 -12.18 -27.37 -6.86
C SER A 271 -13.03 -26.48 -5.95
N LEU A 272 -12.98 -26.68 -4.64
CA LEU A 272 -13.70 -25.88 -3.65
C LEU A 272 -12.71 -25.30 -2.65
N PRO A 273 -12.70 -23.99 -2.44
CA PRO A 273 -11.88 -23.37 -1.41
C PRO A 273 -12.10 -23.99 -0.02
N ILE A 274 -11.07 -24.10 0.79
CA ILE A 274 -11.14 -24.70 2.15
C ILE A 274 -12.26 -24.05 2.99
N LYS A 275 -12.43 -22.73 2.92
CA LYS A 275 -13.52 -22.03 3.61
C LYS A 275 -14.92 -22.51 3.25
N GLU A 276 -15.11 -22.92 2.00
CA GLU A 276 -16.39 -23.44 1.54
C GLU A 276 -16.62 -24.88 2.00
N LEU A 277 -15.57 -25.68 2.08
CA LEU A 277 -15.62 -27.03 2.63
C LEU A 277 -15.95 -27.02 4.12
N GLU A 278 -15.43 -26.08 4.90
CA GLU A 278 -15.75 -25.90 6.33
C GLU A 278 -17.22 -25.54 6.57
N THR A 279 -17.90 -24.90 5.62
CA THR A 279 -19.31 -24.45 5.74
C THR A 279 -20.34 -25.46 5.26
N ASN A 280 -19.98 -26.75 5.14
CA ASN A 280 -20.85 -27.86 4.73
C ASN A 280 -21.40 -27.82 3.31
N LYS A 281 -20.72 -27.19 2.38
CA LYS A 281 -21.06 -27.40 0.96
C LYS A 281 -20.77 -28.85 0.57
N LYS A 282 -21.71 -29.47 -0.11
CA LYS A 282 -21.64 -30.88 -0.52
C LYS A 282 -20.39 -31.13 -1.37
N ILE A 283 -19.46 -31.92 -0.82
CA ILE A 283 -18.35 -32.49 -1.56
C ILE A 283 -18.94 -33.40 -2.65
N LYS A 284 -18.74 -33.07 -3.94
CA LYS A 284 -19.32 -33.79 -5.07
C LYS A 284 -18.35 -34.70 -5.80
N ASN A 285 -17.06 -34.61 -5.50
CA ASN A 285 -16.01 -35.36 -6.16
C ASN A 285 -16.14 -36.87 -5.87
N ASP A 286 -15.60 -37.68 -6.75
CA ASP A 286 -15.63 -39.14 -6.59
C ASP A 286 -14.89 -39.56 -5.31
N TYR A 287 -13.76 -38.86 -5.01
CA TYR A 287 -13.03 -39.07 -3.79
C TYR A 287 -12.43 -37.74 -3.31
N THR A 288 -12.38 -37.51 -2.00
CA THR A 288 -11.74 -36.31 -1.41
C THR A 288 -11.07 -36.67 -0.11
N CYS A 289 -9.79 -36.32 0.02
CA CYS A 289 -8.99 -36.42 1.20
C CYS A 289 -8.81 -35.03 1.81
N ILE A 290 -9.18 -34.85 3.07
CA ILE A 290 -9.01 -33.59 3.80
C ILE A 290 -7.99 -33.81 4.91
N PHE A 291 -6.89 -33.09 4.82
CA PHE A 291 -5.87 -33.03 5.86
C PHE A 291 -6.17 -31.85 6.79
N SER A 292 -6.35 -32.18 8.05
CA SER A 292 -6.68 -31.20 9.08
C SER A 292 -5.66 -31.26 10.22
N ILE A 293 -5.46 -30.12 10.87
CA ILE A 293 -4.54 -29.97 12.00
C ILE A 293 -5.32 -29.63 13.27
N LYS A 294 -4.80 -30.05 14.41
CA LYS A 294 -5.31 -29.71 15.73
C LYS A 294 -4.17 -29.44 16.69
N PHE A 295 -4.15 -28.26 17.27
CA PHE A 295 -3.27 -27.88 18.38
C PHE A 295 -3.97 -28.22 19.70
N LYS A 296 -3.31 -28.98 20.60
CA LYS A 296 -3.82 -29.37 21.90
C LYS A 296 -2.99 -28.77 23.02
#